data_fb12c864ffbbe9b96793bb59d00c4ddb
#
_entry.id   fb12c864ffbbe9b96793bb59d00c4ddb
#
_cell.length_a   1.000
_cell.length_b   1.000
_cell.length_c   1.000
_cell.angle_alpha   90.00
_cell.angle_beta   90.00
_cell.angle_gamma   90.00
#
_symmetry.space_group_name_H-M   'P 1'
#
loop_
_entity.id
_entity.type
_entity.pdbx_description
1 polymer ?
#
loop_
_entity_poly.entity_id
_entity_poly.type
_entity_poly.pdbx_seq_one_letter_code
_entity_poly.pdbx_strand_id
1 'polypeptide(L)'
;DKNLINLTTIHPSLVLGPALEPDYGSSLEAIIKILRKELPLIPNFGFEIVDVRDTASLHRIAMESPTAIGKRLVASQGFMWFKSIAKILDRSYPERKIVTQAMPDFLTKGLSIFIPELREIIKDLGNEKRINNQEAINLGWAPRDSEDTIIDSAESLINLGLV
;
A
#
# COMPACT_ATOMS: atom_id res chain seq x y z
N ASP A 1 -17.95 32.66 -23.31
CA ASP A 1 -17.70 31.22 -23.19
C ASP A 1 -16.61 31.01 -22.14
N LYS A 2 -17.02 30.61 -20.95
CA LYS A 2 -16.07 30.09 -19.94
C LYS A 2 -15.73 28.68 -20.41
N ASN A 3 -14.55 28.48 -20.99
CA ASN A 3 -13.99 27.15 -21.21
C ASN A 3 -13.81 26.50 -19.84
N LEU A 4 -14.82 25.79 -19.36
CA LEU A 4 -14.73 24.99 -18.16
C LEU A 4 -13.87 23.78 -18.44
N ILE A 5 -12.77 23.66 -17.74
CA ILE A 5 -11.91 22.47 -17.79
C ILE A 5 -12.69 21.34 -17.08
N ASN A 6 -12.86 20.23 -17.78
CA ASN A 6 -13.39 19.02 -17.17
C ASN A 6 -12.28 18.38 -16.33
N LEU A 7 -12.38 18.49 -15.01
CA LEU A 7 -11.39 18.00 -14.08
C LEU A 7 -11.93 16.80 -13.30
N THR A 8 -11.15 15.74 -13.21
CA THR A 8 -11.34 14.63 -12.27
C THR A 8 -10.02 14.45 -11.51
N THR A 9 -10.10 14.21 -10.23
CA THR A 9 -8.91 13.96 -9.41
C THR A 9 -8.91 12.52 -8.89
N ILE A 10 -7.73 11.88 -8.90
CA ILE A 10 -7.53 10.55 -8.36
C ILE A 10 -6.57 10.64 -7.18
N HIS A 11 -6.96 10.01 -6.07
CA HIS A 11 -6.23 10.00 -4.82
C HIS A 11 -5.87 8.55 -4.47
N PRO A 12 -4.70 8.06 -4.89
CA PRO A 12 -4.25 6.73 -4.53
C PRO A 12 -3.87 6.68 -3.05
N SER A 13 -4.13 5.54 -2.41
CA SER A 13 -3.58 5.16 -1.13
C SER A 13 -2.11 4.74 -1.28
N LEU A 14 -1.55 3.94 -0.38
CA LEU A 14 -0.18 3.43 -0.54
C LEU A 14 -0.10 2.55 -1.79
N VAL A 15 0.61 3.04 -2.81
CA VAL A 15 0.73 2.33 -4.10
C VAL A 15 1.78 1.24 -4.00
N LEU A 16 1.35 0.01 -4.18
CA LEU A 16 2.19 -1.20 -4.26
C LEU A 16 2.04 -1.84 -5.64
N GLY A 17 2.59 -3.03 -5.81
CA GLY A 17 2.56 -3.76 -7.08
C GLY A 17 3.96 -3.93 -7.66
N PRO A 18 4.09 -4.56 -8.85
CA PRO A 18 5.38 -4.89 -9.41
C PRO A 18 6.21 -3.65 -9.75
N ALA A 19 7.45 -3.62 -9.24
CA ALA A 19 8.46 -2.66 -9.67
C ALA A 19 8.93 -3.02 -11.09
N LEU A 20 9.03 -2.02 -11.97
CA LEU A 20 9.48 -2.21 -13.35
C LEU A 20 10.99 -1.98 -13.51
N GLU A 21 11.60 -1.28 -12.56
CA GLU A 21 13.02 -0.91 -12.57
C GLU A 21 13.58 -0.85 -11.14
N PRO A 22 14.92 -0.87 -10.98
CA PRO A 22 15.53 -0.83 -9.65
C PRO A 22 15.30 0.46 -8.86
N ASP A 23 14.93 1.56 -9.53
CA ASP A 23 14.55 2.82 -8.87
C ASP A 23 13.09 2.74 -8.39
N TYR A 24 12.91 2.13 -7.22
CA TYR A 24 11.60 1.93 -6.62
C TYR A 24 11.20 3.12 -5.73
N GLY A 25 9.91 3.45 -5.73
CA GLY A 25 9.37 4.48 -4.85
C GLY A 25 9.33 4.06 -3.37
N SER A 26 9.22 5.06 -2.48
CA SER A 26 9.19 4.87 -1.02
C SER A 26 8.11 3.89 -0.52
N SER A 27 7.04 3.69 -1.28
CA SER A 27 5.96 2.75 -0.90
C SER A 27 6.45 1.30 -0.80
N LEU A 28 7.36 0.88 -1.69
CA LEU A 28 7.90 -0.48 -1.69
C LEU A 28 8.92 -0.74 -0.57
N GLU A 29 9.44 0.31 0.08
CA GLU A 29 10.33 0.15 1.22
C GLU A 29 9.71 -0.68 2.35
N ALA A 30 8.40 -0.61 2.53
CA ALA A 30 7.69 -1.42 3.51
C ALA A 30 7.88 -2.92 3.23
N ILE A 31 7.76 -3.34 1.97
CA ILE A 31 7.96 -4.72 1.53
C ILE A 31 9.44 -5.11 1.65
N ILE A 32 10.35 -4.23 1.21
CA ILE A 32 11.80 -4.44 1.27
C ILE A 32 12.27 -4.67 2.71
N LYS A 33 11.86 -3.82 3.66
CA LYS A 33 12.22 -3.95 5.09
C LYS A 33 11.78 -5.29 5.68
N ILE A 34 10.61 -5.78 5.29
CA ILE A 34 10.12 -7.11 5.70
C ILE A 34 11.00 -8.20 5.10
N LEU A 35 11.23 -8.19 3.77
CA LEU A 35 11.99 -9.23 3.07
C LEU A 35 13.46 -9.28 3.50
N ARG A 36 14.07 -8.13 3.80
CA ARG A 36 15.44 -8.03 4.34
C ARG A 36 15.55 -8.32 5.82
N LYS A 37 14.42 -8.54 6.51
CA LYS A 37 14.36 -8.76 7.97
C LYS A 37 15.00 -7.63 8.77
N GLU A 38 14.86 -6.40 8.32
CA GLU A 38 15.38 -5.22 9.00
C GLU A 38 14.60 -4.90 10.28
N LEU A 39 13.40 -5.49 10.40
CA LEU A 39 12.53 -5.30 11.56
C LEU A 39 12.59 -6.56 12.46
N PRO A 40 13.08 -6.45 13.71
CA PRO A 40 13.10 -7.57 14.64
C PRO A 40 11.71 -7.98 15.13
N LEU A 41 10.75 -7.08 15.08
CA LEU A 41 9.33 -7.25 15.37
C LEU A 41 8.51 -6.33 14.49
N ILE A 42 7.26 -6.72 14.21
CA ILE A 42 6.37 -5.97 13.33
C ILE A 42 5.51 -5.00 14.14
N PRO A 43 5.61 -3.67 13.93
CA PRO A 43 4.78 -2.69 14.62
C PRO A 43 3.29 -2.87 14.30
N ASN A 44 2.44 -2.52 15.28
CA ASN A 44 0.98 -2.70 15.18
C ASN A 44 0.32 -1.52 14.47
N PHE A 45 0.56 -1.36 13.19
CA PHE A 45 -0.06 -0.36 12.33
C PHE A 45 -0.35 -0.96 10.95
N GLY A 46 -1.02 -0.21 10.08
CA GLY A 46 -1.32 -0.67 8.73
C GLY A 46 -1.55 0.47 7.77
N PHE A 47 -1.83 0.11 6.53
CA PHE A 47 -2.04 1.03 5.42
C PHE A 47 -3.31 0.69 4.65
N GLU A 48 -3.96 1.71 4.11
CA GLU A 48 -4.79 1.53 2.93
C GLU A 48 -3.86 1.36 1.73
N ILE A 49 -4.05 0.32 0.95
CA ILE A 49 -3.18 -0.02 -0.18
C ILE A 49 -3.93 -0.02 -1.50
N VAL A 50 -3.19 0.15 -2.59
CA VAL A 50 -3.70 -0.01 -3.95
C VAL A 50 -2.59 -0.52 -4.87
N ASP A 51 -2.95 -1.35 -5.84
CA ASP A 51 -2.03 -1.79 -6.88
C ASP A 51 -1.80 -0.68 -7.92
N VAL A 52 -0.56 -0.52 -8.37
CA VAL A 52 -0.18 0.45 -9.40
C VAL A 52 -0.96 0.25 -10.69
N ARG A 53 -1.23 -1.00 -11.07
CA ARG A 53 -1.99 -1.37 -12.27
C ARG A 53 -3.46 -0.98 -12.13
N ASP A 54 -4.03 -1.07 -10.94
CA ASP A 54 -5.41 -0.67 -10.66
C ASP A 54 -5.53 0.85 -10.56
N THR A 55 -4.51 1.52 -10.04
CA THR A 55 -4.40 2.97 -10.10
C THR A 55 -4.39 3.45 -11.56
N ALA A 56 -3.60 2.82 -12.42
CA ALA A 56 -3.56 3.13 -13.85
C ALA A 56 -4.92 2.86 -14.54
N SER A 57 -5.58 1.74 -14.20
CA SER A 57 -6.91 1.42 -14.73
C SER A 57 -7.96 2.45 -14.33
N LEU A 58 -7.92 2.97 -13.09
CA LEU A 58 -8.83 4.02 -12.64
C LEU A 58 -8.59 5.33 -13.38
N HIS A 59 -7.35 5.68 -13.71
CA HIS A 59 -7.07 6.84 -14.57
C HIS A 59 -7.71 6.70 -15.94
N ARG A 60 -7.58 5.52 -16.56
CA ARG A 60 -8.22 5.24 -17.85
C ARG A 60 -9.74 5.36 -17.76
N ILE A 61 -10.37 4.74 -16.76
CA ILE A 61 -11.81 4.83 -16.53
C ILE A 61 -12.26 6.28 -16.35
N ALA A 62 -11.52 7.06 -15.57
CA ALA A 62 -11.82 8.46 -15.31
C ALA A 62 -11.74 9.33 -16.58
N MET A 63 -10.82 9.01 -17.50
CA MET A 63 -10.67 9.72 -18.77
C MET A 63 -11.78 9.36 -19.77
N GLU A 64 -12.24 8.10 -19.76
CA GLU A 64 -13.22 7.59 -20.71
C GLU A 64 -14.67 7.86 -20.25
N SER A 65 -14.92 8.08 -18.94
CA SER A 65 -16.25 8.23 -18.38
C SER A 65 -16.68 9.69 -18.25
N PRO A 66 -17.69 10.16 -18.98
CA PRO A 66 -18.26 11.51 -18.79
C PRO A 66 -18.80 11.74 -17.37
N THR A 67 -19.24 10.66 -16.69
CA THR A 67 -19.77 10.73 -15.33
C THR A 67 -18.68 10.90 -14.26
N ALA A 68 -17.41 10.79 -14.64
CA ALA A 68 -16.28 11.07 -13.75
C ALA A 68 -15.97 12.56 -13.63
N ILE A 69 -16.46 13.39 -14.54
CA ILE A 69 -16.20 14.84 -14.58
C ILE A 69 -16.63 15.48 -13.25
N GLY A 70 -15.74 16.28 -12.65
CA GLY A 70 -15.98 16.96 -11.37
C GLY A 70 -15.84 16.07 -10.14
N LYS A 71 -15.54 14.78 -10.31
CA LYS A 71 -15.41 13.84 -9.19
C LYS A 71 -14.00 13.79 -8.61
N ARG A 72 -13.98 13.41 -7.34
CA ARG A 72 -12.80 13.04 -6.60
C ARG A 72 -12.84 11.54 -6.34
N LEU A 73 -11.98 10.79 -7.00
CA LEU A 73 -11.94 9.33 -6.94
C LEU A 73 -10.83 8.88 -6.01
N VAL A 74 -11.14 7.96 -5.12
CA VAL A 74 -10.14 7.35 -4.25
C VAL A 74 -9.79 5.97 -4.80
N ALA A 75 -8.52 5.74 -5.06
CA ALA A 75 -7.98 4.44 -5.42
C ALA A 75 -7.44 3.75 -4.16
N SER A 76 -8.25 2.87 -3.57
CA SER A 76 -7.87 2.02 -2.45
C SER A 76 -8.53 0.66 -2.58
N GLN A 77 -7.76 -0.41 -2.39
CA GLN A 77 -8.25 -1.79 -2.32
C GLN A 77 -8.80 -2.12 -0.92
N GLY A 78 -8.34 -1.39 0.10
CA GLY A 78 -8.71 -1.57 1.49
C GLY A 78 -7.51 -1.49 2.44
N PHE A 79 -7.82 -1.57 3.74
CA PHE A 79 -6.82 -1.50 4.79
C PHE A 79 -6.15 -2.85 5.01
N MET A 80 -4.84 -2.83 5.16
CA MET A 80 -4.06 -4.02 5.50
C MET A 80 -3.10 -3.73 6.65
N TRP A 81 -3.15 -4.58 7.69
CA TRP A 81 -2.20 -4.53 8.78
C TRP A 81 -0.80 -4.92 8.31
N PHE A 82 0.22 -4.22 8.77
CA PHE A 82 1.61 -4.50 8.41
C PHE A 82 2.01 -5.94 8.79
N LYS A 83 1.47 -6.44 9.90
CA LYS A 83 1.61 -7.85 10.30
C LYS A 83 0.97 -8.82 9.31
N SER A 84 -0.16 -8.45 8.67
CA SER A 84 -0.80 -9.30 7.66
C SER A 84 0.06 -9.37 6.40
N ILE A 85 0.66 -8.26 5.99
CA ILE A 85 1.64 -8.21 4.89
C ILE A 85 2.81 -9.18 5.18
N ALA A 86 3.41 -9.08 6.38
CA ALA A 86 4.51 -9.96 6.78
C ALA A 86 4.10 -11.45 6.75
N LYS A 87 2.89 -11.79 7.18
CA LYS A 87 2.38 -13.17 7.13
C LYS A 87 2.15 -13.68 5.71
N ILE A 88 1.64 -12.84 4.80
CA ILE A 88 1.49 -13.18 3.38
C ILE A 88 2.87 -13.52 2.80
N LEU A 89 3.84 -12.68 3.04
CA LEU A 89 5.20 -12.87 2.54
C LEU A 89 5.88 -14.11 3.15
N ASP A 90 5.70 -14.37 4.45
CA ASP A 90 6.26 -15.57 5.11
C ASP A 90 5.67 -16.86 4.54
N ARG A 91 4.36 -16.87 4.24
CA ARG A 91 3.68 -17.99 3.62
C ARG A 91 4.12 -18.20 2.17
N SER A 92 4.35 -17.14 1.42
CA SER A 92 4.76 -17.20 0.01
C SER A 92 6.25 -17.52 -0.17
N TYR A 93 7.08 -17.15 0.81
CA TYR A 93 8.54 -17.33 0.78
C TYR A 93 9.05 -17.98 2.09
N PRO A 94 8.65 -19.22 2.40
CA PRO A 94 8.94 -19.87 3.70
C PRO A 94 10.44 -20.06 3.96
N GLU A 95 11.24 -20.18 2.91
CA GLU A 95 12.70 -20.28 2.99
C GLU A 95 13.35 -19.01 3.56
N ARG A 96 12.69 -17.86 3.43
CA ARG A 96 13.18 -16.59 3.95
C ARG A 96 12.99 -16.42 5.44
N LYS A 97 12.09 -17.19 6.09
CA LYS A 97 11.82 -17.12 7.54
C LYS A 97 11.57 -15.69 8.00
N ILE A 98 10.54 -15.07 7.42
CA ILE A 98 10.18 -13.68 7.67
C ILE A 98 9.65 -13.51 9.09
N VAL A 99 10.01 -12.40 9.74
CA VAL A 99 9.50 -12.08 11.08
C VAL A 99 8.02 -11.69 10.99
N THR A 100 7.15 -12.40 11.75
CA THR A 100 5.71 -12.14 11.81
C THR A 100 5.21 -11.80 13.21
N GLN A 101 6.12 -11.72 14.19
CA GLN A 101 5.78 -11.41 15.59
C GLN A 101 5.47 -9.93 15.74
N ALA A 102 4.33 -9.63 16.38
CA ALA A 102 3.92 -8.26 16.61
C ALA A 102 4.80 -7.58 17.68
N MET A 103 5.18 -6.34 17.43
CA MET A 103 5.79 -5.46 18.41
C MET A 103 4.70 -4.90 19.33
N PRO A 104 4.80 -5.06 20.66
CA PRO A 104 3.88 -4.41 21.59
C PRO A 104 3.91 -2.88 21.46
N ASP A 105 2.76 -2.23 21.57
CA ASP A 105 2.64 -0.78 21.35
C ASP A 105 3.49 0.04 22.31
N PHE A 106 3.64 -0.42 23.57
CA PHE A 106 4.50 0.28 24.54
C PHE A 106 5.98 0.26 24.12
N LEU A 107 6.42 -0.83 23.49
CA LEU A 107 7.78 -0.95 22.98
C LEU A 107 8.00 -0.05 21.76
N THR A 108 7.02 -0.01 20.83
CA THR A 108 7.04 0.91 19.69
C THR A 108 7.14 2.36 20.17
N LYS A 109 6.33 2.75 21.17
CA LYS A 109 6.37 4.09 21.77
C LYS A 109 7.71 4.40 22.44
N GLY A 110 8.28 3.45 23.18
CA GLY A 110 9.59 3.61 23.81
C GLY A 110 10.72 3.77 22.80
N LEU A 111 10.75 2.93 21.78
CA LEU A 111 11.77 2.97 20.73
C LEU A 111 11.66 4.21 19.82
N SER A 112 10.48 4.79 19.67
CA SER A 112 10.27 5.98 18.85
C SER A 112 11.05 7.21 19.33
N ILE A 113 11.53 7.21 20.57
CA ILE A 113 12.41 8.27 21.09
C ILE A 113 13.75 8.25 20.33
N PHE A 114 14.23 7.06 19.96
CA PHE A 114 15.51 6.84 19.31
C PHE A 114 15.41 6.59 17.80
N ILE A 115 14.27 6.12 17.32
CA ILE A 115 14.03 5.74 15.92
C ILE A 115 12.98 6.68 15.33
N PRO A 116 13.40 7.68 14.52
CA PRO A 116 12.49 8.70 13.96
C PRO A 116 11.33 8.13 13.15
N GLU A 117 11.56 7.06 12.39
CA GLU A 117 10.56 6.39 11.55
C GLU A 117 9.38 5.86 12.38
N LEU A 118 9.64 5.41 13.60
CA LEU A 118 8.58 4.95 14.49
C LEU A 118 7.71 6.08 15.03
N ARG A 119 8.20 7.34 15.03
CA ARG A 119 7.40 8.50 15.46
C ARG A 119 6.25 8.77 14.52
N GLU A 120 6.45 8.54 13.24
CA GLU A 120 5.44 8.79 12.21
C GLU A 120 4.23 7.87 12.38
N ILE A 121 4.46 6.63 12.81
CA ILE A 121 3.41 5.62 12.95
C ILE A 121 2.72 5.62 14.32
N ILE A 122 3.23 6.35 15.33
CA ILE A 122 2.65 6.34 16.69
C ILE A 122 1.17 6.71 16.71
N LYS A 123 0.76 7.66 15.88
CA LYS A 123 -0.63 8.13 15.81
C LYS A 123 -1.56 7.07 15.22
N ASP A 124 -0.99 6.14 14.46
CA ASP A 124 -1.70 5.12 13.72
C ASP A 124 -1.64 3.74 14.39
N LEU A 125 -0.91 3.62 15.52
CA LEU A 125 -0.81 2.36 16.26
C LEU A 125 -2.19 1.86 16.73
N GLY A 126 -2.52 0.63 16.34
CA GLY A 126 -3.76 -0.02 16.70
C GLY A 126 -5.01 0.55 16.03
N ASN A 127 -4.88 1.52 15.14
CA ASN A 127 -6.00 2.16 14.46
C ASN A 127 -6.15 1.64 13.03
N GLU A 128 -7.32 1.10 12.71
CA GLU A 128 -7.71 0.77 11.35
C GLU A 128 -8.30 2.03 10.69
N LYS A 129 -7.69 2.47 9.60
CA LYS A 129 -8.21 3.56 8.77
C LYS A 129 -9.11 2.95 7.69
N ARG A 130 -10.27 3.56 7.47
CA ARG A 130 -11.17 3.17 6.39
C ARG A 130 -11.37 4.32 5.43
N ILE A 131 -11.03 4.10 4.18
CA ILE A 131 -11.21 5.05 3.10
C ILE A 131 -12.36 4.57 2.21
N ASN A 132 -13.24 5.48 1.85
CA ASN A 132 -14.37 5.18 0.97
C ASN A 132 -13.95 5.33 -0.49
N ASN A 133 -13.97 4.22 -1.24
CA ASN A 133 -13.68 4.14 -2.67
C ASN A 133 -14.94 3.95 -3.54
N GLN A 134 -16.14 4.09 -2.96
CA GLN A 134 -17.41 3.75 -3.62
C GLN A 134 -17.62 4.49 -4.94
N GLU A 135 -17.16 5.74 -5.04
CA GLU A 135 -17.28 6.52 -6.29
C GLU A 135 -16.47 5.89 -7.43
N ALA A 136 -15.30 5.32 -7.13
CA ALA A 136 -14.50 4.59 -8.13
C ALA A 136 -15.19 3.28 -8.54
N ILE A 137 -15.70 2.54 -7.57
CA ILE A 137 -16.46 1.29 -7.82
C ILE A 137 -17.69 1.57 -8.67
N ASN A 138 -18.44 2.64 -8.40
CA ASN A 138 -19.64 3.03 -9.18
C ASN A 138 -19.32 3.38 -10.65
N LEU A 139 -18.06 3.73 -10.95
CA LEU A 139 -17.59 3.93 -12.32
C LEU A 139 -17.16 2.63 -13.02
N GLY A 140 -17.28 1.48 -12.35
CA GLY A 140 -16.88 0.18 -12.88
C GLY A 140 -15.41 -0.17 -12.57
N TRP A 141 -14.74 0.55 -11.66
CA TRP A 141 -13.42 0.18 -11.21
C TRP A 141 -13.48 -1.07 -10.32
N ALA A 142 -12.69 -2.08 -10.66
CA ALA A 142 -12.61 -3.35 -9.95
C ALA A 142 -11.15 -3.66 -9.63
N PRO A 143 -10.67 -3.29 -8.44
CA PRO A 143 -9.31 -3.58 -8.03
C PRO A 143 -9.12 -5.08 -7.78
N ARG A 144 -7.88 -5.54 -7.96
CA ARG A 144 -7.46 -6.92 -7.68
C ARG A 144 -7.42 -7.22 -6.19
N ASP A 145 -7.14 -8.47 -5.83
CA ASP A 145 -6.93 -8.85 -4.44
C ASP A 145 -5.64 -8.21 -3.89
N SER A 146 -5.70 -7.78 -2.64
CA SER A 146 -4.56 -7.16 -1.96
C SER A 146 -3.41 -8.14 -1.72
N GLU A 147 -3.70 -9.43 -1.57
CA GLU A 147 -2.69 -10.48 -1.41
C GLU A 147 -1.86 -10.63 -2.69
N ASP A 148 -2.52 -10.64 -3.86
CA ASP A 148 -1.83 -10.69 -5.17
C ASP A 148 -0.91 -9.48 -5.34
N THR A 149 -1.38 -8.29 -4.94
CA THR A 149 -0.56 -7.07 -4.98
C THR A 149 0.70 -7.19 -4.14
N ILE A 150 0.61 -7.76 -2.93
CA ILE A 150 1.76 -7.95 -2.03
C ILE A 150 2.75 -8.97 -2.62
N ILE A 151 2.24 -10.08 -3.15
CA ILE A 151 3.08 -11.14 -3.73
C ILE A 151 3.80 -10.62 -4.98
N ASP A 152 3.08 -9.97 -5.88
CA ASP A 152 3.66 -9.41 -7.12
C ASP A 152 4.70 -8.33 -6.83
N SER A 153 4.47 -7.51 -5.78
CA SER A 153 5.48 -6.53 -5.31
C SER A 153 6.76 -7.24 -4.89
N ALA A 154 6.64 -8.26 -4.04
CA ALA A 154 7.79 -9.00 -3.54
C ALA A 154 8.54 -9.74 -4.66
N GLU A 155 7.81 -10.40 -5.56
CA GLU A 155 8.38 -11.12 -6.69
C GLU A 155 9.20 -10.19 -7.59
N SER A 156 8.66 -9.02 -7.92
CA SER A 156 9.38 -8.04 -8.74
C SER A 156 10.67 -7.55 -8.08
N LEU A 157 10.65 -7.30 -6.76
CA LEU A 157 11.82 -6.87 -6.00
C LEU A 157 12.90 -7.97 -5.94
N ILE A 158 12.48 -9.24 -5.81
CA ILE A 158 13.37 -10.38 -5.84
C ILE A 158 14.02 -10.53 -7.23
N ASN A 159 13.21 -10.45 -8.29
CA ASN A 159 13.69 -10.58 -9.67
C ASN A 159 14.64 -9.46 -10.08
N LEU A 160 14.49 -8.28 -9.52
CA LEU A 160 15.40 -7.13 -9.70
C LEU A 160 16.66 -7.21 -8.81
N GLY A 161 16.78 -8.22 -7.95
CA GLY A 161 17.94 -8.40 -7.06
C GLY A 161 18.01 -7.36 -5.94
N LEU A 162 16.88 -6.77 -5.56
CA LEU A 162 16.80 -5.72 -4.54
C LEU A 162 16.65 -6.27 -3.11
N VAL A 163 16.37 -7.58 -2.97
CA VAL A 163 16.14 -8.23 -1.67
C VAL A 163 16.61 -9.69 -1.67
#